data_236126b6264845651855eb761f3a18c2
#
_entry.id   236126b6264845651855eb761f3a18c2
#
_cell.length_a   1.000
_cell.length_b   1.000
_cell.length_c   1.000
_cell.angle_alpha   90.00
_cell.angle_beta   90.00
_cell.angle_gamma   90.00
#
_symmetry.space_group_name_H-M   'P 1'
#
loop_
_entity.id
_entity.type
_entity.pdbx_description
1 polymer ?
#
loop_
_entity_poly.entity_id
_entity_poly.type
_entity_poly.pdbx_seq_one_letter_code
_entity_poly.pdbx_strand_id
1 'polypeptide(L)'
;MARKTAEAKASKYSGLDTWNKKGEIKEGDTLEGYYIDREEFNTKFGDMVVYIIEKNDGQLIKVTGQADIKGKFEDIPRGAHVWIKFKGLTETKNGAMKTYQIDYDDEDIKADVVAEVKAEDIPF
;
A
#
# COMPACT_ATOMS: atom_id res chain seq x y z
N MET A 1 -18.55 -36.07 -7.84
CA MET A 1 -17.68 -35.01 -7.26
C MET A 1 -17.71 -33.78 -8.15
N ALA A 2 -18.02 -32.67 -7.57
CA ALA A 2 -17.98 -31.42 -8.32
C ALA A 2 -16.53 -30.93 -8.41
N ARG A 3 -16.05 -30.77 -9.62
CA ARG A 3 -14.74 -30.17 -9.85
C ARG A 3 -14.88 -28.65 -9.83
N LYS A 4 -14.12 -28.02 -8.97
CA LYS A 4 -14.12 -26.57 -8.87
C LYS A 4 -12.88 -26.02 -9.58
N THR A 5 -13.09 -24.97 -10.34
CA THR A 5 -11.97 -24.24 -10.92
C THR A 5 -11.34 -23.39 -9.84
N ALA A 6 -10.04 -23.59 -9.63
CA ALA A 6 -9.31 -22.73 -8.71
C ALA A 6 -9.14 -21.37 -9.38
N GLU A 7 -9.82 -20.40 -8.87
CA GLU A 7 -9.72 -19.04 -9.33
C GLU A 7 -8.77 -18.27 -8.43
N ALA A 8 -7.97 -17.41 -9.04
CA ALA A 8 -7.21 -16.45 -8.25
C ALA A 8 -8.23 -15.64 -7.46
N LYS A 9 -8.07 -15.59 -6.14
CA LYS A 9 -8.93 -14.75 -5.33
C LYS A 9 -8.81 -13.33 -5.83
N ALA A 10 -9.91 -12.77 -6.31
CA ALA A 10 -9.92 -11.36 -6.64
C ALA A 10 -9.62 -10.59 -5.37
N SER A 11 -8.68 -9.67 -5.45
CA SER A 11 -8.44 -8.76 -4.35
C SER A 11 -9.72 -7.98 -4.07
N LYS A 12 -10.10 -7.84 -2.81
CA LYS A 12 -11.25 -7.01 -2.43
C LYS A 12 -11.03 -5.53 -2.81
N TYR A 13 -9.81 -5.18 -3.20
CA TYR A 13 -9.46 -3.83 -3.61
C TYR A 13 -9.19 -3.71 -5.11
N SER A 14 -9.55 -4.70 -5.89
CA SER A 14 -9.20 -4.76 -7.32
C SER A 14 -9.82 -3.63 -8.15
N GLY A 15 -10.92 -3.05 -7.70
CA GLY A 15 -11.56 -1.95 -8.41
C GLY A 15 -11.04 -0.57 -8.07
N LEU A 16 -10.06 -0.47 -7.17
CA LEU A 16 -9.54 0.81 -6.75
C LEU A 16 -8.47 1.33 -7.71
N ASP A 17 -8.39 2.66 -7.82
CA ASP A 17 -7.32 3.30 -8.55
C ASP A 17 -6.00 3.15 -7.83
N THR A 18 -4.91 3.20 -8.58
CA THR A 18 -3.55 3.19 -8.05
C THR A 18 -2.98 4.61 -8.12
N TRP A 19 -2.52 5.12 -6.97
CA TRP A 19 -1.97 6.48 -6.88
C TRP A 19 -0.67 6.64 -7.68
N ASN A 20 0.25 5.68 -7.56
CA ASN A 20 1.54 5.74 -8.22
C ASN A 20 1.58 4.93 -9.51
N LYS A 21 0.52 5.02 -10.27
CA LYS A 21 0.40 4.31 -11.54
C LYS A 21 1.46 4.80 -12.52
N LYS A 22 2.13 3.85 -13.17
CA LYS A 22 3.19 4.14 -14.12
C LYS A 22 2.69 5.06 -15.24
N GLY A 23 3.42 6.15 -15.47
CA GLY A 23 3.10 7.11 -16.53
C GLY A 23 2.10 8.18 -16.12
N GLU A 24 1.46 8.05 -14.95
CA GLU A 24 0.48 9.02 -14.48
C GLU A 24 0.97 9.84 -13.30
N ILE A 25 1.85 9.27 -12.46
CA ILE A 25 2.38 9.99 -11.31
C ILE A 25 3.43 11.01 -11.75
N LYS A 26 3.39 12.18 -11.15
CA LYS A 26 4.30 13.28 -11.44
C LYS A 26 5.04 13.72 -10.20
N GLU A 27 6.27 14.17 -10.38
CA GLU A 27 7.07 14.71 -9.28
C GLU A 27 6.29 15.80 -8.55
N GLY A 28 6.23 15.68 -7.24
CA GLY A 28 5.48 16.59 -6.39
C GLY A 28 4.09 16.11 -6.04
N ASP A 29 3.59 15.07 -6.70
CA ASP A 29 2.29 14.49 -6.33
C ASP A 29 2.32 13.98 -4.91
N THR A 30 1.22 14.22 -4.17
CA THR A 30 1.11 13.84 -2.77
C THR A 30 -0.11 13.00 -2.53
N LEU A 31 -0.03 12.18 -1.48
CA LEU A 31 -1.15 11.38 -1.00
C LEU A 31 -1.15 11.42 0.51
N GLU A 32 -2.30 11.69 1.11
CA GLU A 32 -2.47 11.71 2.55
C GLU A 32 -3.66 10.84 2.94
N GLY A 33 -3.50 10.07 4.01
CA GLY A 33 -4.58 9.24 4.54
C GLY A 33 -4.06 8.26 5.57
N TYR A 34 -4.88 7.25 5.86
CA TYR A 34 -4.54 6.20 6.81
C TYR A 34 -4.14 4.93 6.07
N TYR A 35 -3.03 4.34 6.47
CA TYR A 35 -2.58 3.05 5.94
C TYR A 35 -3.41 1.94 6.61
N ILE A 36 -4.48 1.51 5.94
CA ILE A 36 -5.45 0.61 6.56
C ILE A 36 -5.19 -0.86 6.29
N ASP A 37 -4.51 -1.19 5.19
CA ASP A 37 -4.32 -2.59 4.84
C ASP A 37 -3.19 -2.72 3.83
N ARG A 38 -2.76 -3.96 3.63
CA ARG A 38 -1.81 -4.29 2.56
C ARG A 38 -2.14 -5.67 2.02
N GLU A 39 -1.79 -5.89 0.75
CA GLU A 39 -1.92 -7.19 0.11
C GLU A 39 -0.60 -7.57 -0.52
N GLU A 40 -0.24 -8.83 -0.42
CA GLU A 40 0.96 -9.37 -1.05
C GLU A 40 0.54 -10.36 -2.13
N PHE A 41 1.22 -10.26 -3.28
CA PHE A 41 0.97 -11.13 -4.41
C PHE A 41 2.27 -11.80 -4.82
N ASN A 42 2.19 -13.09 -5.09
CA ASN A 42 3.31 -13.84 -5.65
C ASN A 42 3.13 -13.87 -7.16
N THR A 43 4.00 -13.17 -7.87
CA THR A 43 3.95 -13.10 -9.34
C THR A 43 5.16 -13.81 -9.93
N LYS A 44 5.11 -14.10 -11.22
CA LYS A 44 6.24 -14.68 -11.93
C LYS A 44 7.46 -13.75 -11.99
N PHE A 45 7.27 -12.49 -11.68
CA PHE A 45 8.35 -11.49 -11.62
C PHE A 45 8.82 -11.24 -10.19
N GLY A 46 8.33 -12.01 -9.21
CA GLY A 46 8.64 -11.86 -7.81
C GLY A 46 7.44 -11.42 -6.99
N ASP A 47 7.66 -11.19 -5.72
CA ASP A 47 6.60 -10.76 -4.81
C ASP A 47 6.27 -9.29 -5.04
N MET A 48 4.98 -8.99 -5.06
CA MET A 48 4.48 -7.63 -5.17
C MET A 48 3.62 -7.32 -3.96
N VAL A 49 3.77 -6.12 -3.41
CA VAL A 49 2.93 -5.67 -2.31
C VAL A 49 2.18 -4.41 -2.72
N VAL A 50 0.95 -4.30 -2.28
CA VAL A 50 0.09 -3.14 -2.52
C VAL A 50 -0.42 -2.64 -1.17
N TYR A 51 -0.28 -1.35 -0.92
CA TYR A 51 -0.75 -0.73 0.30
C TYR A 51 -2.06 0.00 0.03
N ILE A 52 -2.99 -0.10 0.96
CA ILE A 52 -4.30 0.53 0.85
C ILE A 52 -4.35 1.73 1.76
N ILE A 53 -4.63 2.88 1.19
CA ILE A 53 -4.71 4.14 1.92
C ILE A 53 -6.15 4.63 1.88
N GLU A 54 -6.70 4.92 3.05
CA GLU A 54 -8.00 5.57 3.16
C GLU A 54 -7.77 7.08 3.23
N LYS A 55 -8.20 7.77 2.19
CA LYS A 55 -8.05 9.22 2.12
C LYS A 55 -9.01 9.91 3.09
N ASN A 56 -8.75 11.20 3.35
CA ASN A 56 -9.56 11.98 4.29
C ASN A 56 -11.05 12.08 3.91
N ASP A 57 -11.36 11.89 2.63
CA ASP A 57 -12.74 11.88 2.13
C ASP A 57 -13.40 10.50 2.21
N GLY A 58 -12.70 9.51 2.76
CA GLY A 58 -13.18 8.15 2.89
C GLY A 58 -12.92 7.25 1.70
N GLN A 59 -12.40 7.79 0.61
CA GLN A 59 -12.07 6.98 -0.55
C GLN A 59 -10.80 6.17 -0.31
N LEU A 60 -10.81 4.94 -0.83
CA LEU A 60 -9.64 4.07 -0.76
C LEU A 60 -8.85 4.17 -2.06
N ILE A 61 -7.54 4.13 -1.95
CA ILE A 61 -6.65 4.16 -3.10
C ILE A 61 -5.47 3.20 -2.86
N LYS A 62 -4.96 2.60 -3.92
CA LYS A 62 -3.84 1.68 -3.83
C LYS A 62 -2.51 2.40 -4.08
N VAL A 63 -1.49 1.96 -3.37
CA VAL A 63 -0.11 2.38 -3.62
C VAL A 63 0.70 1.12 -3.88
N THR A 64 1.26 1.01 -5.09
CA THR A 64 2.09 -0.13 -5.43
C THR A 64 3.41 -0.05 -4.69
N GLY A 65 3.79 -1.13 -4.02
CA GLY A 65 5.02 -1.21 -3.26
C GLY A 65 6.21 -1.42 -4.17
N GLN A 66 6.84 -0.33 -4.56
CA GLN A 66 8.14 -0.34 -5.23
C GLN A 66 9.23 -0.40 -4.16
N ALA A 67 10.46 -0.69 -4.56
CA ALA A 67 11.55 -0.92 -3.61
C ALA A 67 11.67 0.16 -2.53
N ASP A 68 11.60 1.43 -2.92
CA ASP A 68 11.71 2.54 -1.98
C ASP A 68 10.54 2.59 -1.00
N ILE A 69 9.32 2.46 -1.51
CA ILE A 69 8.10 2.46 -0.70
C ILE A 69 8.08 1.25 0.23
N LYS A 70 8.40 0.08 -0.30
CA LYS A 70 8.38 -1.16 0.45
C LYS A 70 9.28 -1.09 1.68
N GLY A 71 10.50 -0.58 1.50
CA GLY A 71 11.42 -0.42 2.61
C GLY A 71 10.93 0.55 3.68
N LYS A 72 10.30 1.63 3.25
CA LYS A 72 9.81 2.66 4.18
C LYS A 72 8.55 2.23 4.92
N PHE A 73 7.68 1.43 4.28
CA PHE A 73 6.46 0.95 4.92
C PHE A 73 6.70 -0.16 5.94
N GLU A 74 7.86 -0.77 5.96
CA GLU A 74 8.16 -1.85 6.92
C GLU A 74 8.02 -1.39 8.37
N ASP A 75 8.35 -0.14 8.65
CA ASP A 75 8.31 0.41 10.01
C ASP A 75 7.01 1.14 10.33
N ILE A 76 6.09 1.24 9.38
CA ILE A 76 4.84 1.97 9.57
C ILE A 76 3.76 1.01 10.06
N PRO A 77 3.18 1.23 11.25
CA PRO A 77 2.11 0.36 11.73
C PRO A 77 0.84 0.55 10.92
N ARG A 78 0.10 -0.54 10.75
CA ARG A 78 -1.18 -0.50 10.06
C ARG A 78 -2.16 0.38 10.86
N GLY A 79 -2.86 1.25 10.16
CA GLY A 79 -3.74 2.24 10.78
C GLY A 79 -3.13 3.62 10.93
N ALA A 80 -1.80 3.74 10.77
CA ALA A 80 -1.12 5.01 10.95
C ALA A 80 -1.50 6.03 9.88
N HIS A 81 -1.51 7.29 10.27
CA HIS A 81 -1.67 8.40 9.34
C HIS A 81 -0.39 8.57 8.56
N VAL A 82 -0.47 8.65 7.24
CA VAL A 82 0.71 8.75 6.37
C VAL A 82 0.58 9.90 5.39
N TRP A 83 1.72 10.48 5.04
CA TRP A 83 1.88 11.51 4.00
C TRP A 83 2.92 11.01 3.04
N ILE A 84 2.54 10.84 1.79
CA ILE A 84 3.45 10.31 0.76
C ILE A 84 3.61 11.37 -0.33
N LYS A 85 4.85 11.62 -0.72
CA LYS A 85 5.16 12.57 -1.79
C LYS A 85 6.11 11.90 -2.78
N PHE A 86 5.78 11.98 -4.07
CA PHE A 86 6.67 11.48 -5.11
C PHE A 86 7.78 12.52 -5.37
N LYS A 87 9.02 12.11 -5.13
CA LYS A 87 10.20 12.96 -5.25
C LYS A 87 10.83 12.92 -6.64
N GLY A 88 10.30 12.11 -7.54
CA GLY A 88 10.86 11.95 -8.87
C GLY A 88 11.79 10.77 -8.98
N LEU A 89 12.64 10.79 -10.01
CA LEU A 89 13.56 9.71 -10.28
C LEU A 89 14.93 10.02 -9.69
N THR A 90 15.54 9.02 -9.07
CA THR A 90 16.91 9.10 -8.56
C THR A 90 17.75 8.07 -9.31
N GLU A 91 18.90 8.46 -9.80
CA GLU A 91 19.79 7.54 -10.45
C GLU A 91 20.50 6.64 -9.44
N THR A 92 20.51 5.36 -9.75
CA THR A 92 21.19 4.34 -8.95
C THR A 92 22.10 3.53 -9.86
N LYS A 93 22.89 2.64 -9.26
CA LYS A 93 23.77 1.74 -10.02
C LYS A 93 23.01 0.88 -11.02
N ASN A 94 21.72 0.62 -10.75
CA ASN A 94 20.87 -0.23 -11.58
C ASN A 94 19.91 0.57 -12.47
N GLY A 95 20.11 1.88 -12.60
CA GLY A 95 19.26 2.74 -13.39
C GLY A 95 18.44 3.70 -12.56
N ALA A 96 17.48 4.37 -13.18
CA ALA A 96 16.64 5.34 -12.49
C ALA A 96 15.61 4.62 -11.61
N MET A 97 15.46 5.08 -10.36
CA MET A 97 14.51 4.54 -9.40
C MET A 97 13.57 5.66 -8.94
N LYS A 98 12.29 5.34 -8.87
CA LYS A 98 11.31 6.26 -8.28
C LYS A 98 11.51 6.35 -6.78
N THR A 99 11.59 7.57 -6.27
CA THR A 99 11.78 7.82 -4.84
C THR A 99 10.61 8.60 -4.28
N TYR A 100 10.32 8.33 -3.01
CA TYR A 100 9.17 8.90 -2.31
C TYR A 100 9.62 9.39 -0.95
N GLN A 101 9.00 10.47 -0.49
CA GLN A 101 9.10 10.87 0.91
C GLN A 101 7.85 10.34 1.61
N ILE A 102 8.03 9.62 2.70
CA ILE A 102 6.92 9.06 3.46
C ILE A 102 7.10 9.49 4.92
N ASP A 103 6.16 10.29 5.38
CA ASP A 103 6.08 10.66 6.80
C ASP A 103 4.88 9.95 7.40
N TYR A 104 4.94 9.60 8.67
CA TYR A 104 3.82 8.95 9.33
C TYR A 104 3.73 9.37 10.79
N ASP A 105 2.51 9.27 11.32
CA ASP A 105 2.23 9.53 12.73
C ASP A 105 1.71 8.22 13.33
N ASP A 106 2.52 7.58 14.17
CA ASP A 106 2.17 6.31 14.81
C ASP A 106 1.30 6.51 16.04
N GLU A 107 1.04 7.75 16.44
CA GLU A 107 0.10 8.06 17.49
C GLU A 107 -1.31 8.32 16.95
N ASP A 108 -1.42 8.75 15.69
CA ASP A 108 -2.71 8.94 15.02
C ASP A 108 -3.07 7.66 14.28
N ILE A 109 -3.59 6.70 15.03
CA ILE A 109 -3.93 5.37 14.52
C ILE A 109 -5.45 5.26 14.39
N LYS A 110 -5.91 4.80 13.24
CA LYS A 110 -7.32 4.57 13.01
C LYS A 110 -7.82 3.41 13.88
N ALA A 111 -8.68 3.71 14.84
CA ALA A 111 -9.07 2.77 15.88
C ALA A 111 -9.79 1.53 15.36
N ASP A 112 -10.60 1.67 14.34
CA ASP A 112 -11.33 0.54 13.74
C ASP A 112 -10.39 -0.45 13.06
N VAL A 113 -9.29 0.04 12.45
CA VAL A 113 -8.28 -0.84 11.87
C VAL A 113 -7.56 -1.62 12.96
N VAL A 114 -7.20 -0.95 14.05
CA VAL A 114 -6.54 -1.59 15.19
C VAL A 114 -7.48 -2.65 15.80
N ALA A 115 -8.76 -2.36 15.93
CA ALA A 115 -9.74 -3.29 16.47
C ALA A 115 -9.88 -4.53 15.57
N GLU A 116 -9.89 -4.35 14.25
CA GLU A 116 -9.92 -5.46 13.31
C GLU A 116 -8.71 -6.36 13.45
N VAL A 117 -7.54 -5.78 13.52
CA VAL A 117 -6.30 -6.53 13.68
C VAL A 117 -6.33 -7.35 14.97
N LYS A 118 -6.80 -6.77 16.06
CA LYS A 118 -6.94 -7.50 17.34
C LYS A 118 -7.90 -8.67 17.21
N ALA A 119 -9.00 -8.50 16.52
CA ALA A 119 -9.99 -9.57 16.33
C ALA A 119 -9.38 -10.72 15.54
N GLU A 120 -8.57 -10.44 14.54
CA GLU A 120 -7.90 -11.45 13.74
C GLU A 120 -6.78 -12.15 14.50
N ASP A 121 -6.09 -11.42 15.36
CA ASP A 121 -4.94 -11.93 16.09
C ASP A 121 -5.30 -12.72 17.35
N ILE A 122 -6.56 -12.70 17.78
CA ILE A 122 -6.98 -13.45 18.95
C ILE A 122 -7.15 -14.91 18.58
N PRO A 123 -6.30 -15.81 19.09
CA PRO A 123 -6.49 -17.23 18.86
C PRO A 123 -7.67 -17.72 19.70
N PHE A 124 -8.54 -18.45 19.08
CA PHE A 124 -9.67 -19.05 19.77
C PHE A 124 -9.46 -20.53 19.98
#